data_d16268c77ada0c21704c64a01325ecf7
#
_entry.id   d16268c77ada0c21704c64a01325ecf7
#
_cell.length_a   1.000
_cell.length_b   1.000
_cell.length_c   1.000
_cell.angle_alpha   90.00
_cell.angle_beta   90.00
_cell.angle_gamma   90.00
#
_symmetry.space_group_name_H-M   'P 1'
#
loop_
_entity.id
_entity.type
_entity.pdbx_description
1 polymer ?
#
loop_
_entity_poly.entity_id
_entity_poly.type
_entity_poly.pdbx_seq_one_letter_code
_entity_poly.pdbx_strand_id
1 'polypeptide(L)'
;MIYKKLLEFQKKGISIKKDKMNPHFKNEYASLNEVLDKVKEPLNEQGIVIIQTPRIDGLETILLDTEDDSSVVSHVPFINPTDMQKLGGAITYARRYALISMLALEDNDDDANGVSEVKNEPVIRR
;
A
#
# COMPACT_ATOMS: atom_id res chain seq x y z
N MET A 1 -11.49 -9.23 16.89
CA MET A 1 -10.52 -9.76 15.99
C MET A 1 -10.27 -8.85 14.84
N ILE A 2 -9.07 -8.86 14.32
CA ILE A 2 -8.65 -7.85 13.34
C ILE A 2 -9.51 -7.85 12.07
N TYR A 3 -10.03 -8.99 11.66
CA TYR A 3 -10.79 -9.04 10.41
C TYR A 3 -12.05 -8.19 10.47
N LYS A 4 -12.72 -8.14 11.60
CA LYS A 4 -13.89 -7.30 11.72
C LYS A 4 -13.53 -5.83 11.66
N LYS A 5 -12.40 -5.49 12.25
CA LYS A 5 -11.92 -4.09 12.22
C LYS A 5 -11.51 -3.68 10.82
N LEU A 6 -10.90 -4.60 10.07
CA LEU A 6 -10.55 -4.29 8.68
C LEU A 6 -11.80 -4.16 7.81
N LEU A 7 -12.82 -4.94 8.09
CA LEU A 7 -14.09 -4.78 7.39
C LEU A 7 -14.67 -3.38 7.63
N GLU A 8 -14.65 -2.93 8.87
CA GLU A 8 -15.14 -1.59 9.18
C GLU A 8 -14.30 -0.52 8.52
N PHE A 9 -13.00 -0.75 8.44
CA PHE A 9 -12.11 0.20 7.75
C PHE A 9 -12.49 0.27 6.27
N GLN A 10 -12.68 -0.87 5.63
CA GLN A 10 -13.01 -0.87 4.19
C GLN A 10 -14.36 -0.22 3.93
N LYS A 11 -15.31 -0.35 4.85
CA LYS A 11 -16.61 0.27 4.66
C LYS A 11 -16.54 1.79 4.67
N LYS A 12 -15.49 2.37 5.23
CA LYS A 12 -15.35 3.82 5.23
C LYS A 12 -15.08 4.38 3.85
N GLY A 13 -14.67 3.55 2.91
CA GLY A 13 -14.45 4.00 1.54
C GLY A 13 -13.35 5.03 1.41
N ILE A 14 -12.26 4.84 2.13
CA ILE A 14 -11.16 5.79 2.11
C ILE A 14 -10.46 5.73 0.77
N SER A 15 -10.27 6.88 0.15
CA SER A 15 -9.54 6.97 -1.12
C SER A 15 -8.27 7.78 -0.94
N ILE A 16 -7.30 7.52 -1.77
CA ILE A 16 -6.03 8.23 -1.72
C ILE A 16 -5.88 9.08 -2.98
N LYS A 17 -5.18 10.22 -2.83
CA LYS A 17 -4.99 11.13 -3.92
C LYS A 17 -3.67 10.91 -4.57
N LYS A 18 -3.62 11.07 -5.88
CA LYS A 18 -2.35 11.04 -6.59
C LYS A 18 -1.68 12.38 -6.42
N ASP A 19 -0.75 12.46 -5.50
CA ASP A 19 -0.10 13.72 -5.14
C ASP A 19 1.34 13.83 -5.66
N LYS A 20 1.82 12.83 -6.40
CA LYS A 20 3.17 12.86 -6.96
C LYS A 20 3.13 12.44 -8.42
N MET A 21 4.09 12.96 -9.18
CA MET A 21 4.21 12.64 -10.59
C MET A 21 5.51 11.88 -10.80
N ASN A 22 5.44 10.77 -11.53
CA ASN A 22 6.64 10.05 -11.91
C ASN A 22 7.20 10.69 -13.16
N PRO A 23 8.38 11.31 -13.10
CA PRO A 23 8.90 12.05 -14.27
C PRO A 23 9.24 11.14 -15.44
N HIS A 24 9.55 9.87 -15.20
CA HIS A 24 9.89 8.98 -16.29
C HIS A 24 8.67 8.50 -17.03
N PHE A 25 7.62 8.15 -16.32
CA PHE A 25 6.44 7.59 -16.96
C PHE A 25 5.31 8.59 -17.07
N LYS A 26 5.49 9.78 -16.54
CA LYS A 26 4.51 10.87 -16.63
C LYS A 26 3.13 10.45 -16.15
N ASN A 27 3.08 9.58 -15.16
CA ASN A 27 1.82 9.27 -14.53
C ASN A 27 1.87 9.69 -13.07
N GLU A 28 0.72 9.92 -12.49
CA GLU A 28 0.60 10.36 -11.12
C GLU A 28 0.40 9.16 -10.21
N TYR A 29 0.80 9.28 -8.97
CA TYR A 29 0.60 8.22 -8.00
C TYR A 29 0.47 8.84 -6.60
N ALA A 30 -0.08 8.07 -5.68
CA ALA A 30 -0.19 8.51 -4.29
C ALA A 30 1.11 8.21 -3.57
N SER A 31 1.68 9.21 -2.90
CA SER A 31 2.92 9.02 -2.17
C SER A 31 2.67 8.20 -0.91
N LEU A 32 3.74 7.71 -0.31
CA LEU A 32 3.64 7.02 0.98
C LEU A 32 3.03 7.93 2.03
N ASN A 33 3.41 9.21 2.05
CA ASN A 33 2.84 10.14 3.02
C ASN A 33 1.35 10.31 2.83
N GLU A 34 0.89 10.37 1.60
CA GLU A 34 -0.55 10.48 1.35
C GLU A 34 -1.27 9.22 1.86
N VAL A 35 -0.70 8.04 1.61
CA VAL A 35 -1.30 6.80 2.08
C VAL A 35 -1.36 6.79 3.61
N LEU A 36 -0.24 7.08 4.26
CA LEU A 36 -0.20 7.06 5.73
C LEU A 36 -1.14 8.10 6.33
N ASP A 37 -1.23 9.28 5.71
CA ASP A 37 -2.13 10.32 6.21
C ASP A 37 -3.59 9.88 6.18
N LYS A 38 -3.94 9.02 5.25
CA LYS A 38 -5.33 8.60 5.13
C LYS A 38 -5.66 7.38 5.96
N VAL A 39 -4.69 6.49 6.20
CA VAL A 39 -5.02 5.20 6.81
C VAL A 39 -4.62 5.09 8.26
N LYS A 40 -3.60 5.84 8.70
CA LYS A 40 -3.04 5.60 10.02
C LYS A 40 -4.03 5.92 11.11
N GLU A 41 -4.65 7.08 11.06
CA GLU A 41 -5.56 7.49 12.12
C GLU A 41 -6.78 6.57 12.24
N PRO A 42 -7.49 6.24 11.17
CA PRO A 42 -8.64 5.35 11.33
C PRO A 42 -8.26 3.95 11.81
N LEU A 43 -7.08 3.45 11.43
CA LEU A 43 -6.64 2.17 11.94
C LEU A 43 -6.29 2.27 13.42
N ASN A 44 -5.56 3.32 13.79
CA ASN A 44 -5.16 3.50 15.18
C ASN A 44 -6.37 3.70 16.09
N GLU A 45 -7.40 4.35 15.61
CA GLU A 45 -8.62 4.53 16.39
C GLU A 45 -9.27 3.20 16.72
N GLN A 46 -9.08 2.20 15.90
CA GLN A 46 -9.59 0.88 16.17
C GLN A 46 -8.61 0.00 16.94
N GLY A 47 -7.48 0.55 17.33
CA GLY A 47 -6.48 -0.22 18.07
C GLY A 47 -5.54 -1.02 17.19
N ILE A 48 -5.49 -0.73 15.90
CA ILE A 48 -4.60 -1.44 14.99
C ILE A 48 -3.34 -0.62 14.79
N VAL A 49 -2.19 -1.27 14.94
CA VAL A 49 -0.91 -0.63 14.72
C VAL A 49 -0.30 -1.16 13.43
N ILE A 50 0.39 -0.29 12.71
CA ILE A 50 1.09 -0.64 11.48
C ILE A 50 2.56 -0.81 11.81
N ILE A 51 3.13 -1.96 11.48
CA ILE A 51 4.56 -2.20 11.70
C ILE A 51 5.15 -2.62 10.36
N GLN A 52 6.10 -1.85 9.87
CA GLN A 52 6.75 -2.15 8.58
C GLN A 52 8.24 -2.25 8.81
N THR A 53 8.79 -3.44 8.63
CA THR A 53 10.17 -3.74 8.97
C THR A 53 10.93 -4.23 7.75
N PRO A 54 11.98 -3.52 7.34
CA PRO A 54 12.84 -4.03 6.27
C PRO A 54 13.61 -5.25 6.76
N ARG A 55 13.65 -6.27 5.93
CA ARG A 55 14.42 -7.47 6.21
C ARG A 55 15.36 -7.70 5.03
N ILE A 56 16.16 -8.75 5.13
CA ILE A 56 17.21 -8.96 4.14
C ILE A 56 16.67 -9.16 2.73
N ASP A 57 15.50 -9.74 2.59
CA ASP A 57 14.94 -10.05 1.27
C ASP A 57 13.70 -9.26 0.92
N GLY A 58 13.26 -8.36 1.76
CA GLY A 58 12.06 -7.58 1.44
C GLY A 58 11.50 -6.87 2.64
N LEU A 59 10.31 -6.33 2.48
CA LEU A 59 9.64 -5.58 3.53
C LEU A 59 8.51 -6.41 4.11
N GLU A 60 8.51 -6.55 5.42
CA GLU A 60 7.41 -7.18 6.11
C GLU A 60 6.48 -6.10 6.66
N THR A 61 5.19 -6.23 6.42
CA THR A 61 4.19 -5.33 6.98
C THR A 61 3.24 -6.14 7.84
N ILE A 62 3.03 -5.69 9.06
CA ILE A 62 2.12 -6.32 9.99
C ILE A 62 1.08 -5.31 10.39
N LEU A 63 -0.19 -5.67 10.28
CA LEU A 63 -1.27 -4.91 10.88
C LEU A 63 -1.68 -5.71 12.11
N LEU A 64 -1.48 -5.14 13.30
CA LEU A 64 -1.68 -5.85 14.54
C LEU A 64 -2.79 -5.22 15.35
N ASP A 65 -3.75 -6.06 15.77
CA ASP A 65 -4.83 -5.59 16.63
C ASP A 65 -4.33 -5.67 18.07
N THR A 66 -4.18 -4.52 18.70
CA THR A 66 -3.62 -4.47 20.03
C THR A 66 -4.56 -5.01 21.11
N GLU A 67 -5.83 -5.25 20.79
CA GLU A 67 -6.75 -5.79 21.78
C GLU A 67 -6.56 -7.29 21.97
N ASP A 68 -6.33 -8.02 20.91
CA ASP A 68 -6.26 -9.48 21.03
C ASP A 68 -5.05 -10.09 20.34
N ASP A 69 -4.13 -9.24 19.86
CA ASP A 69 -2.90 -9.66 19.20
C ASP A 69 -3.12 -10.41 17.89
N SER A 70 -4.31 -10.36 17.33
CA SER A 70 -4.50 -10.92 15.99
C SER A 70 -3.84 -10.01 14.96
N SER A 71 -3.40 -10.57 13.86
CA SER A 71 -2.65 -9.79 12.88
C SER A 71 -2.83 -10.30 11.47
N VAL A 72 -2.48 -9.45 10.52
CA VAL A 72 -2.37 -9.79 9.11
C VAL A 72 -0.98 -9.38 8.67
N VAL A 73 -0.30 -10.23 7.94
CA VAL A 73 1.10 -10.01 7.56
C VAL A 73 1.24 -10.08 6.06
N SER A 74 2.08 -9.21 5.52
CA SER A 74 2.39 -9.20 4.10
C SER A 74 3.89 -9.11 3.92
N HIS A 75 4.40 -9.63 2.83
CA HIS A 75 5.83 -9.56 2.50
C HIS A 75 5.97 -9.09 1.06
N VAL A 76 6.75 -8.03 0.85
CA VAL A 76 7.03 -7.51 -0.49
C VAL A 76 8.53 -7.67 -0.72
N PRO A 77 8.96 -8.48 -1.68
CA PRO A 77 10.39 -8.70 -1.87
C PRO A 77 11.08 -7.50 -2.52
N PHE A 78 12.35 -7.32 -2.20
CA PHE A 78 13.15 -6.32 -2.89
C PHE A 78 13.79 -6.98 -4.10
N ILE A 79 13.87 -6.24 -5.21
CA ILE A 79 14.46 -6.78 -6.42
C ILE A 79 15.85 -6.21 -6.55
N ASN A 80 16.81 -6.92 -6.02
CA ASN A 80 18.25 -6.66 -6.18
C ASN A 80 18.63 -5.19 -6.15
N PRO A 81 18.37 -4.49 -5.06
CA PRO A 81 18.86 -3.11 -4.97
C PRO A 81 20.38 -3.11 -4.92
N THR A 82 21.00 -2.31 -5.75
CA THR A 82 22.44 -2.37 -5.90
C THR A 82 23.18 -1.42 -4.98
N ASP A 83 22.51 -0.49 -4.33
CA ASP A 83 23.15 0.41 -3.38
C ASP A 83 22.12 0.89 -2.38
N MET A 84 22.57 1.63 -1.39
CA MET A 84 21.70 2.05 -0.30
C MET A 84 20.62 3.01 -0.77
N GLN A 85 20.90 3.83 -1.77
CA GLN A 85 19.91 4.76 -2.28
C GLN A 85 18.79 3.98 -2.97
N LYS A 86 19.12 2.98 -3.76
CA LYS A 86 18.11 2.15 -4.42
C LYS A 86 17.36 1.32 -3.41
N LEU A 87 18.03 0.85 -2.37
CA LEU A 87 17.36 0.14 -1.30
C LEU A 87 16.34 1.05 -0.61
N GLY A 88 16.72 2.30 -0.33
CA GLY A 88 15.80 3.25 0.28
C GLY A 88 14.57 3.48 -0.56
N GLY A 89 14.74 3.60 -1.87
CA GLY A 89 13.62 3.74 -2.79
C GLY A 89 12.75 2.50 -2.81
N ALA A 90 13.39 1.31 -2.76
CA ALA A 90 12.65 0.06 -2.75
C ALA A 90 11.83 -0.09 -1.47
N ILE A 91 12.37 0.34 -0.34
CA ILE A 91 11.65 0.30 0.92
C ILE A 91 10.41 1.20 0.86
N THR A 92 10.56 2.42 0.36
CA THR A 92 9.44 3.35 0.25
C THR A 92 8.36 2.79 -0.67
N TYR A 93 8.78 2.24 -1.79
CA TYR A 93 7.86 1.64 -2.75
C TYR A 93 7.10 0.48 -2.11
N ALA A 94 7.83 -0.40 -1.42
CA ALA A 94 7.22 -1.57 -0.79
C ALA A 94 6.27 -1.17 0.34
N ARG A 95 6.63 -0.15 1.12
CA ARG A 95 5.75 0.32 2.20
C ARG A 95 4.42 0.81 1.64
N ARG A 96 4.47 1.57 0.56
CA ARG A 96 3.28 2.13 -0.05
C ARG A 96 2.42 1.01 -0.66
N TYR A 97 3.07 0.13 -1.41
CA TYR A 97 2.37 -0.93 -2.09
C TYR A 97 1.71 -1.90 -1.13
N ALA A 98 2.41 -2.24 -0.03
CA ALA A 98 1.85 -3.17 0.95
C ALA A 98 0.57 -2.60 1.56
N LEU A 99 0.58 -1.33 1.93
CA LEU A 99 -0.59 -0.74 2.57
C LEU A 99 -1.77 -0.63 1.60
N ILE A 100 -1.50 -0.22 0.36
CA ILE A 100 -2.56 -0.10 -0.64
C ILE A 100 -3.21 -1.47 -0.87
N SER A 101 -2.39 -2.50 -1.00
CA SER A 101 -2.90 -3.84 -1.27
C SER A 101 -3.61 -4.44 -0.08
N MET A 102 -3.01 -4.36 1.11
CA MET A 102 -3.56 -5.01 2.29
C MET A 102 -4.87 -4.38 2.71
N LEU A 103 -5.02 -3.08 2.49
CA LEU A 103 -6.20 -2.35 2.92
C LEU A 103 -7.21 -2.16 1.81
N ALA A 104 -6.93 -2.70 0.63
CA ALA A 104 -7.81 -2.60 -0.54
C ALA A 104 -8.19 -1.15 -0.83
N LEU A 105 -7.18 -0.26 -0.80
CA LEU A 105 -7.47 1.14 -1.05
C LEU A 105 -7.74 1.35 -2.53
N GLU A 106 -8.67 2.25 -2.82
CA GLU A 106 -8.92 2.61 -4.18
C GLU A 106 -7.87 3.59 -4.62
N ASP A 107 -7.07 3.16 -5.57
CA ASP A 107 -5.95 3.92 -6.01
C ASP A 107 -6.17 4.10 -7.47
N ASN A 108 -6.81 5.08 -7.90
CA ASN A 108 -7.06 5.28 -9.29
C ASN A 108 -5.89 5.24 -10.15
N ASP A 109 -4.78 4.88 -9.69
CA ASP A 109 -3.63 4.74 -10.39
C ASP A 109 -3.61 3.52 -11.08
N ASP A 110 -4.48 3.16 -11.76
CA ASP A 110 -4.49 1.98 -12.39
C ASP A 110 -3.69 2.03 -13.44
N ASP A 111 -2.86 2.34 -13.50
CA ASP A 111 -2.01 2.28 -14.41
C ASP A 111 -2.34 1.89 -15.58
N ALA A 112 -3.05 1.33 -15.67
CA ALA A 112 -3.31 0.94 -16.88
C ALA A 112 -3.65 2.00 -17.58
N ASN A 113 -4.01 2.81 -17.09
CA ASN A 113 -4.42 3.75 -17.70
C ASN A 113 -3.55 4.30 -18.45
N GLY A 114 -2.95 4.50 -18.22
CA GLY A 114 -2.18 5.11 -18.99
C GLY A 114 -1.89 4.36 -20.09
N VAL A 115 -1.91 3.45 -20.09
CA VAL A 115 -1.50 2.80 -21.06
C VAL A 115 -2.42 2.26 -21.70
N SER A 116 -2.75 2.21 -21.68
CA SER A 116 -3.29 1.73 -22.26
C SER A 116 -4.28 1.66 -22.48
N GLU A 117 -4.56 1.86 -22.60
CA GLU A 117 -5.33 1.79 -22.81
C GLU A 117 -5.84 0.97 -23.22
N VAL A 118 -5.56 0.48 -23.31
CA VAL A 118 -5.76 -0.18 -23.65
C VAL A 118 -6.48 -0.97 -23.45
N LYS A 119 -6.60 -1.10 -23.20
CA LYS A 119 -7.03 -1.65 -23.05
C LYS A 119 -7.97 -2.16 -22.69
N ASN A 120 -8.25 -2.08 -22.68
CA ASN A 120 -8.98 -2.39 -22.32
C ASN A 120 -9.57 -3.36 -22.23
N GLU A 121 -9.26 -3.83 -22.28
CA GLU A 121 -9.51 -4.65 -22.21
C GLU A 121 -10.03 -5.38 -21.49
N PRO A 122 -10.36 -5.52 -21.45
CA PRO A 122 -10.79 -6.09 -20.71
C PRO A 122 -10.85 -6.90 -19.98
N VAL A 123 -10.51 -7.13 -19.82
CA VAL A 123 -10.49 -7.77 -19.30
C VAL A 123 -10.55 -8.58 -18.47
N ILE A 124 -10.42 -8.83 -18.38
CA ILE A 124 -10.41 -9.47 -17.77
C ILE A 124 -10.32 -9.79 -16.79
N ARG A 125 -10.21 -9.65 -16.27
CA ARG A 125 -10.03 -9.78 -15.39
C ARG A 125 -10.49 -10.45 -14.66
N ARG A 126 -10.51 -10.83 -14.37
CA ARG A 126 -10.93 -11.24 -13.84
C ARG A 126 -10.84 -11.57 -13.29
#